data_c94416eb80116fe98b00358e36d8a633
#
_entry.id   c94416eb80116fe98b00358e36d8a633
#
_cell.length_a   1.000
_cell.length_b   1.000
_cell.length_c   1.000
_cell.angle_alpha   90.00
_cell.angle_beta   90.00
_cell.angle_gamma   90.00
#
_symmetry.space_group_name_H-M   'P 1'
#
loop_
_entity.id
_entity.type
_entity.pdbx_description
1 polymer ?
#
loop_
_entity_poly.entity_id
_entity_poly.type
_entity_poly.pdbx_seq_one_letter_code
_entity_poly.pdbx_strand_id
1 'polypeptide(L)'
;MKYIIKENKMVLEKVNKMNLEELLNCIVCPNIVATQEDVTKAYFCFIHPNTYDNMKRKIENITSLNQHKMLFVTDMEAGAGSAIDGATRFPSMRAACEAGDENLAYLMGKAAAYEARKVGFHWTFGPCVDILGNHFSPMTSIRSASENKDDVLKYTAAYMRGLQDFGLIATLKHFPGDGYTMFDQHLTTSCNPLTKKQWDDSYGYIYQQFIHNGVKVIMAGHISLPAYDEK
;
A
#
# COMPACT_ATOMS: atom_id res chain seq x y z
N MET A 1 18.35 -17.42 2.09
CA MET A 1 17.62 -17.58 0.83
C MET A 1 18.09 -16.49 -0.11
N LYS A 2 18.79 -16.80 -1.23
CA LYS A 2 19.17 -15.78 -2.21
C LYS A 2 17.94 -15.48 -3.05
N TYR A 3 17.34 -14.32 -2.85
CA TYR A 3 16.32 -13.81 -3.76
C TYR A 3 17.00 -13.46 -5.07
N ILE A 4 16.76 -14.25 -6.11
CA ILE A 4 17.19 -13.93 -7.47
C ILE A 4 16.18 -12.91 -7.99
N ILE A 5 16.54 -11.64 -7.95
CA ILE A 5 15.83 -10.61 -8.72
C ILE A 5 16.05 -11.00 -10.18
N LYS A 6 15.01 -11.49 -10.85
CA LYS A 6 15.07 -11.68 -12.30
C LYS A 6 15.23 -10.31 -12.93
N GLU A 7 16.45 -10.00 -13.35
CA GLU A 7 16.72 -8.79 -14.09
C GLU A 7 15.89 -8.76 -15.37
N ASN A 8 15.03 -7.75 -15.47
CA ASN A 8 14.30 -7.50 -16.71
C ASN A 8 15.22 -6.69 -17.64
N LYS A 9 15.81 -7.36 -18.64
CA LYS A 9 16.76 -6.74 -19.59
C LYS A 9 16.22 -5.46 -20.21
N MET A 10 14.93 -5.43 -20.59
CA MET A 10 14.29 -4.26 -21.18
C MET A 10 14.22 -3.08 -20.20
N VAL A 11 13.97 -3.35 -18.92
CA VAL A 11 13.98 -2.30 -17.87
C VAL A 11 15.40 -1.80 -17.65
N LEU A 12 16.41 -2.68 -17.56
CA LEU A 12 17.80 -2.30 -17.39
C LEU A 12 18.32 -1.46 -18.57
N GLU A 13 18.01 -1.85 -19.81
CA GLU A 13 18.36 -1.07 -20.99
C GLU A 13 17.75 0.33 -20.98
N LYS A 14 16.54 0.47 -20.46
CA LYS A 14 15.88 1.76 -20.33
C LYS A 14 16.52 2.60 -19.22
N VAL A 15 16.75 2.01 -18.05
CA VAL A 15 17.36 2.69 -16.89
C VAL A 15 18.79 3.15 -17.22
N ASN A 16 19.58 2.33 -17.91
CA ASN A 16 20.96 2.67 -18.31
C ASN A 16 21.05 3.83 -19.31
N LYS A 17 19.94 4.21 -19.94
CA LYS A 17 19.87 5.36 -20.86
C LYS A 17 19.39 6.64 -20.18
N MET A 18 18.90 6.55 -18.94
CA MET A 18 18.38 7.69 -18.19
C MET A 18 19.52 8.52 -17.59
N ASN A 19 19.36 9.84 -17.63
CA ASN A 19 20.22 10.75 -16.89
C ASN A 19 19.84 10.77 -15.41
N LEU A 20 20.61 11.47 -14.57
CA LEU A 20 20.37 11.52 -13.12
C LEU A 20 19.00 12.11 -12.75
N GLU A 21 18.56 13.16 -13.44
CA GLU A 21 17.25 13.78 -13.20
C GLU A 21 16.10 12.80 -13.48
N GLU A 22 16.16 12.09 -14.60
CA GLU A 22 15.19 11.07 -14.97
C GLU A 22 15.16 9.92 -13.95
N LEU A 23 16.32 9.48 -13.46
CA LEU A 23 16.41 8.46 -12.42
C LEU A 23 15.80 8.93 -11.10
N LEU A 24 16.07 10.16 -10.68
CA LEU A 24 15.46 10.75 -9.47
C LEU A 24 13.93 10.82 -9.59
N ASN A 25 13.42 11.21 -10.75
CA ASN A 25 11.98 11.25 -11.00
C ASN A 25 11.31 9.86 -10.97
N CYS A 26 12.07 8.78 -11.15
CA CYS A 26 11.57 7.40 -11.00
C CYS A 26 11.41 6.94 -9.54
N ILE A 27 11.99 7.62 -8.57
CA ILE A 27 11.97 7.23 -7.15
C ILE A 27 11.18 8.21 -6.27
N VAL A 28 10.74 9.33 -6.81
CA VAL A 28 9.94 10.33 -6.08
C VAL A 28 8.48 10.17 -6.44
N CYS A 29 7.62 10.21 -5.41
CA CYS A 29 6.17 10.25 -5.55
C CYS A 29 5.64 11.54 -4.91
N PRO A 30 5.61 12.66 -5.64
CA PRO A 30 5.09 13.93 -5.10
C PRO A 30 3.61 13.82 -4.81
N ASN A 31 3.14 14.61 -3.84
CA ASN A 31 1.72 14.85 -3.67
C ASN A 31 1.28 16.11 -4.44
N ILE A 32 -0.01 16.27 -4.68
CA ILE A 32 -0.57 17.36 -5.50
C ILE A 32 -0.48 18.76 -4.86
N VAL A 33 0.07 18.88 -3.66
CA VAL A 33 0.40 20.19 -3.07
C VAL A 33 1.68 20.77 -3.71
N ALA A 34 2.51 19.93 -4.35
CA ALA A 34 3.66 20.36 -5.14
C ALA A 34 3.24 21.21 -6.35
N THR A 35 4.16 22.00 -6.89
CA THR A 35 3.90 22.80 -8.08
C THR A 35 3.56 21.89 -9.27
N GLN A 36 2.77 22.39 -10.20
CA GLN A 36 2.34 21.64 -11.37
C GLN A 36 3.54 21.18 -12.23
N GLU A 37 4.61 21.94 -12.25
CA GLU A 37 5.84 21.63 -12.96
C GLU A 37 6.60 20.45 -12.36
N ASP A 38 6.67 20.36 -11.03
CA ASP A 38 7.33 19.25 -10.33
C ASP A 38 6.59 17.92 -10.51
N VAL A 39 5.26 17.98 -10.54
CA VAL A 39 4.44 16.77 -10.72
C VAL A 39 4.58 16.19 -12.11
N THR A 40 4.73 17.01 -13.15
CA THR A 40 4.78 16.54 -14.55
C THR A 40 6.06 15.79 -14.92
N LYS A 41 7.11 15.87 -14.11
CA LYS A 41 8.36 15.14 -14.32
C LYS A 41 8.37 13.77 -13.64
N ALA A 42 7.58 13.56 -12.57
CA ALA A 42 7.56 12.33 -11.80
C ALA A 42 6.83 11.19 -12.52
N TYR A 43 7.19 9.94 -12.22
CA TYR A 43 6.51 8.74 -12.72
C TYR A 43 5.37 8.28 -11.82
N PHE A 44 5.28 8.82 -10.61
CA PHE A 44 4.27 8.52 -9.59
C PHE A 44 3.67 9.82 -9.07
N CYS A 45 2.41 9.79 -8.64
CA CYS A 45 1.78 10.93 -7.98
C CYS A 45 0.75 10.46 -6.95
N PHE A 46 0.92 10.91 -5.71
CA PHE A 46 -0.07 10.71 -4.65
C PHE A 46 -1.15 11.80 -4.73
N ILE A 47 -2.41 11.39 -4.72
CA ILE A 47 -3.56 12.30 -4.73
C ILE A 47 -4.29 12.17 -3.40
N HIS A 48 -4.35 13.27 -2.66
CA HIS A 48 -5.11 13.36 -1.41
C HIS A 48 -6.61 13.11 -1.62
N PRO A 49 -7.30 12.56 -0.60
CA PRO A 49 -8.74 12.34 -0.62
C PRO A 49 -9.53 13.56 -1.10
N ASN A 50 -10.49 13.34 -1.98
CA ASN A 50 -11.33 14.41 -2.55
C ASN A 50 -12.57 13.80 -3.22
N THR A 51 -13.45 14.66 -3.77
CA THR A 51 -14.59 14.22 -4.57
C THR A 51 -14.15 13.52 -5.86
N TYR A 52 -14.99 12.61 -6.35
CA TYR A 52 -14.77 11.87 -7.60
C TYR A 52 -14.38 12.81 -8.76
N ASP A 53 -15.18 13.86 -8.99
CA ASP A 53 -14.98 14.78 -10.10
C ASP A 53 -13.69 15.59 -9.99
N ASN A 54 -13.33 16.00 -8.78
CA ASN A 54 -12.08 16.74 -8.53
C ASN A 54 -10.86 15.85 -8.79
N MET A 55 -10.87 14.61 -8.30
CA MET A 55 -9.76 13.68 -8.50
C MET A 55 -9.60 13.33 -9.97
N LYS A 56 -10.70 12.99 -10.65
CA LYS A 56 -10.70 12.68 -12.08
C LYS A 56 -10.13 13.83 -12.90
N ARG A 57 -10.62 15.05 -12.67
CA ARG A 57 -10.14 16.26 -13.36
C ARG A 57 -8.66 16.53 -13.11
N LYS A 58 -8.18 16.32 -11.87
CA LYS A 58 -6.77 16.47 -11.55
C LYS A 58 -5.91 15.45 -12.29
N ILE A 59 -6.31 14.17 -12.30
CA ILE A 59 -5.62 13.11 -13.02
C ILE A 59 -5.57 13.40 -14.52
N GLU A 60 -6.69 13.78 -15.13
CA GLU A 60 -6.78 14.12 -16.54
C GLU A 60 -5.87 15.30 -16.88
N ASN A 61 -5.88 16.36 -16.05
CA ASN A 61 -5.05 17.55 -16.23
C ASN A 61 -3.56 17.22 -16.16
N ILE A 62 -3.13 16.49 -15.11
CA ILE A 62 -1.72 16.07 -14.98
C ILE A 62 -1.31 15.17 -16.14
N THR A 63 -2.17 14.22 -16.54
CA THR A 63 -1.90 13.30 -17.64
C THR A 63 -1.72 14.07 -18.97
N SER A 64 -2.50 15.12 -19.21
CA SER A 64 -2.41 15.93 -20.43
C SER A 64 -1.10 16.74 -20.52
N LEU A 65 -0.50 17.06 -19.39
CA LEU A 65 0.75 17.85 -19.30
C LEU A 65 2.00 16.95 -19.29
N ASN A 66 1.84 15.65 -19.07
CA ASN A 66 2.95 14.73 -18.89
C ASN A 66 3.38 14.10 -20.23
N GLN A 67 4.69 13.99 -20.43
CA GLN A 67 5.28 13.38 -21.66
C GLN A 67 5.38 11.85 -21.54
N HIS A 68 5.16 11.28 -20.36
CA HIS A 68 5.23 9.84 -20.10
C HIS A 68 4.05 9.36 -19.27
N LYS A 69 3.84 8.04 -19.21
CA LYS A 69 2.78 7.45 -18.39
C LYS A 69 3.12 7.58 -16.91
N MET A 70 2.19 8.15 -16.14
CA MET A 70 2.30 8.28 -14.70
C MET A 70 1.37 7.29 -14.00
N LEU A 71 1.78 6.79 -12.83
CA LEU A 71 0.94 6.00 -11.94
C LEU A 71 0.41 6.88 -10.81
N PHE A 72 -0.92 6.94 -10.69
CA PHE A 72 -1.61 7.67 -9.63
C PHE A 72 -1.96 6.74 -8.47
N VAL A 73 -1.71 7.20 -7.25
CA VAL A 73 -1.92 6.44 -6.01
C VAL A 73 -2.68 7.24 -4.97
N THR A 74 -3.45 6.55 -4.14
CA THR A 74 -4.10 7.08 -2.92
C THR A 74 -4.38 5.95 -1.93
N ASP A 75 -4.86 6.27 -0.72
CA ASP A 75 -5.18 5.29 0.32
C ASP A 75 -6.61 4.76 0.17
N MET A 76 -6.75 3.47 -0.15
CA MET A 76 -8.05 2.79 -0.27
C MET A 76 -8.04 1.47 0.51
N GLU A 77 -7.98 1.56 1.85
CA GLU A 77 -7.90 0.39 2.73
C GLU A 77 -9.25 -0.31 2.93
N ALA A 78 -10.33 0.47 2.94
CA ALA A 78 -11.69 -0.01 3.13
C ALA A 78 -12.60 0.34 1.94
N GLY A 79 -12.13 0.05 0.73
CA GLY A 79 -12.80 0.44 -0.49
C GLY A 79 -12.37 1.81 -1.03
N ALA A 80 -12.79 2.12 -2.24
CA ALA A 80 -12.45 3.39 -2.89
C ALA A 80 -12.98 4.62 -2.13
N GLY A 81 -14.11 4.48 -1.45
CA GLY A 81 -14.71 5.54 -0.62
C GLY A 81 -13.90 5.93 0.63
N SER A 82 -12.76 5.25 0.90
CA SER A 82 -11.80 5.73 1.91
C SER A 82 -11.09 7.02 1.46
N ALA A 83 -11.00 7.25 0.15
CA ALA A 83 -10.30 8.39 -0.43
C ALA A 83 -11.16 9.18 -1.44
N ILE A 84 -12.13 8.55 -2.07
CA ILE A 84 -12.94 9.12 -3.15
C ILE A 84 -14.36 9.35 -2.62
N ASP A 85 -14.73 10.61 -2.37
CA ASP A 85 -16.09 10.95 -1.96
C ASP A 85 -17.08 10.55 -3.05
N GLY A 86 -18.15 9.85 -2.63
CA GLY A 86 -19.16 9.29 -3.53
C GLY A 86 -18.87 7.88 -4.04
N ALA A 87 -17.68 7.32 -3.78
CA ALA A 87 -17.37 5.91 -4.03
C ALA A 87 -17.77 5.02 -2.83
N THR A 88 -17.75 3.70 -3.02
CA THR A 88 -18.14 2.74 -1.99
C THR A 88 -17.11 2.68 -0.87
N ARG A 89 -17.56 2.96 0.36
CA ARG A 89 -16.80 2.74 1.58
C ARG A 89 -17.34 1.52 2.31
N PHE A 90 -16.49 0.53 2.48
CA PHE A 90 -16.80 -0.68 3.23
C PHE A 90 -16.48 -0.52 4.72
N PRO A 91 -16.96 -1.43 5.58
CA PRO A 91 -16.41 -1.61 6.92
C PRO A 91 -14.90 -1.89 6.88
N SER A 92 -14.26 -1.80 8.04
CA SER A 92 -12.82 -2.11 8.14
C SER A 92 -12.52 -3.57 7.80
N MET A 93 -11.26 -3.90 7.51
CA MET A 93 -10.82 -5.28 7.26
C MET A 93 -11.11 -6.19 8.46
N ARG A 94 -11.05 -5.65 9.68
CA ARG A 94 -11.44 -6.39 10.89
C ARG A 94 -12.90 -6.87 10.81
N ALA A 95 -13.81 -6.01 10.40
CA ALA A 95 -15.21 -6.39 10.26
C ALA A 95 -15.43 -7.49 9.21
N ALA A 96 -14.67 -7.46 8.10
CA ALA A 96 -14.69 -8.52 7.10
C ALA A 96 -14.16 -9.85 7.67
N CYS A 97 -13.11 -9.79 8.50
CA CYS A 97 -12.56 -10.96 9.19
C CYS A 97 -13.58 -11.55 10.19
N GLU A 98 -14.18 -10.72 11.02
CA GLU A 98 -15.20 -11.14 12.00
C GLU A 98 -16.46 -11.74 11.34
N ALA A 99 -16.78 -11.34 10.12
CA ALA A 99 -17.87 -11.95 9.34
C ALA A 99 -17.56 -13.39 8.91
N GLY A 100 -16.30 -13.85 8.98
CA GLY A 100 -15.88 -15.21 8.75
C GLY A 100 -15.84 -15.66 7.29
N ASP A 101 -16.10 -14.77 6.33
CA ASP A 101 -16.10 -15.07 4.90
C ASP A 101 -15.02 -14.28 4.15
N GLU A 102 -13.95 -14.96 3.73
CA GLU A 102 -12.86 -14.34 2.98
C GLU A 102 -13.28 -13.80 1.60
N ASN A 103 -14.37 -14.35 1.02
CA ASN A 103 -14.87 -13.86 -0.25
C ASN A 103 -15.39 -12.42 -0.15
N LEU A 104 -15.88 -12.00 1.02
CA LEU A 104 -16.23 -10.60 1.26
C LEU A 104 -15.02 -9.69 1.10
N ALA A 105 -13.87 -10.07 1.66
CA ALA A 105 -12.64 -9.30 1.50
C ALA A 105 -12.18 -9.23 0.02
N TYR A 106 -12.29 -10.33 -0.71
CA TYR A 106 -12.04 -10.33 -2.16
C TYR A 106 -12.97 -9.38 -2.92
N LEU A 107 -14.28 -9.43 -2.64
CA LEU A 107 -15.27 -8.56 -3.28
C LEU A 107 -15.06 -7.08 -2.93
N MET A 108 -14.65 -6.77 -1.70
CA MET A 108 -14.27 -5.41 -1.30
C MET A 108 -13.08 -4.91 -2.14
N GLY A 109 -12.03 -5.73 -2.30
CA GLY A 109 -10.87 -5.40 -3.15
C GLY A 109 -11.25 -5.20 -4.61
N LYS A 110 -12.07 -6.10 -5.15
CA LYS A 110 -12.62 -6.00 -6.51
C LYS A 110 -13.37 -4.70 -6.74
N ALA A 111 -14.29 -4.35 -5.84
CA ALA A 111 -15.09 -3.13 -5.95
C ALA A 111 -14.20 -1.87 -5.84
N ALA A 112 -13.27 -1.86 -4.89
CA ALA A 112 -12.31 -0.78 -4.74
C ALA A 112 -11.49 -0.54 -6.02
N ALA A 113 -10.97 -1.62 -6.61
CA ALA A 113 -10.21 -1.52 -7.86
C ALA A 113 -11.08 -1.02 -9.01
N TYR A 114 -12.28 -1.54 -9.17
CA TYR A 114 -13.20 -1.14 -10.24
C TYR A 114 -13.52 0.36 -10.18
N GLU A 115 -13.85 0.88 -9.00
CA GLU A 115 -14.17 2.30 -8.80
C GLU A 115 -12.93 3.19 -8.96
N ALA A 116 -11.80 2.79 -8.36
CA ALA A 116 -10.53 3.51 -8.46
C ALA A 116 -10.03 3.63 -9.90
N ARG A 117 -10.12 2.54 -10.69
CA ARG A 117 -9.72 2.53 -12.09
C ARG A 117 -10.56 3.47 -12.96
N LYS A 118 -11.85 3.65 -12.64
CA LYS A 118 -12.72 4.60 -13.35
C LYS A 118 -12.32 6.06 -13.14
N VAL A 119 -11.75 6.38 -11.98
CA VAL A 119 -11.21 7.73 -11.69
C VAL A 119 -9.87 7.94 -12.39
N GLY A 120 -9.12 6.87 -12.62
CA GLY A 120 -7.79 6.90 -13.23
C GLY A 120 -6.65 6.49 -12.31
N PHE A 121 -6.95 5.97 -11.11
CA PHE A 121 -5.93 5.43 -10.22
C PHE A 121 -5.37 4.10 -10.73
N HIS A 122 -4.10 3.86 -10.44
CA HIS A 122 -3.36 2.67 -10.84
C HIS A 122 -2.88 1.86 -9.64
N TRP A 123 -2.83 2.48 -8.46
CA TRP A 123 -2.15 1.95 -7.30
C TRP A 123 -2.84 2.45 -6.01
N THR A 124 -2.82 1.62 -4.95
CA THR A 124 -3.30 1.98 -3.62
C THR A 124 -2.31 1.62 -2.52
N PHE A 125 -2.25 2.43 -1.46
CA PHE A 125 -1.53 2.14 -0.23
C PHE A 125 -2.40 1.28 0.71
N GLY A 126 -2.59 0.02 0.33
CA GLY A 126 -3.36 -0.99 1.05
C GLY A 126 -3.22 -2.36 0.38
N PRO A 127 -3.49 -3.44 1.13
CA PRO A 127 -4.02 -3.53 2.48
C PRO A 127 -3.01 -3.27 3.62
N CYS A 128 -3.54 -2.96 4.81
CA CYS A 128 -2.82 -3.03 6.06
C CYS A 128 -2.72 -4.51 6.48
N VAL A 129 -1.48 -5.01 6.65
CA VAL A 129 -1.18 -6.39 7.07
C VAL A 129 -0.60 -6.46 8.48
N ASP A 130 -0.71 -5.38 9.24
CA ASP A 130 -0.28 -5.34 10.62
C ASP A 130 -1.14 -6.24 11.50
N ILE A 131 -0.49 -6.94 12.42
CA ILE A 131 -1.14 -7.80 13.42
C ILE A 131 -1.51 -6.92 14.62
N LEU A 132 -2.74 -7.02 15.13
CA LEU A 132 -3.14 -6.28 16.33
C LEU A 132 -2.54 -6.91 17.58
N GLY A 133 -1.30 -6.56 17.90
CA GLY A 133 -0.61 -7.01 19.11
C GLY A 133 -0.88 -6.12 20.33
N ASN A 134 -1.33 -4.88 20.12
CA ASN A 134 -1.70 -3.95 21.17
C ASN A 134 -2.99 -3.21 20.81
N HIS A 135 -4.04 -3.41 21.59
CA HIS A 135 -5.34 -2.79 21.38
C HIS A 135 -5.35 -1.26 21.53
N PHE A 136 -4.35 -0.70 22.18
CA PHE A 136 -4.17 0.75 22.32
C PHE A 136 -3.34 1.36 21.17
N SER A 137 -2.97 0.57 20.16
CA SER A 137 -2.28 1.11 18.99
C SER A 137 -3.18 2.09 18.24
N PRO A 138 -2.79 3.38 18.11
CA PRO A 138 -3.58 4.36 17.36
C PRO A 138 -3.58 4.07 15.85
N MET A 139 -2.60 3.30 15.39
CA MET A 139 -2.36 3.06 13.97
C MET A 139 -3.08 1.84 13.43
N THR A 140 -3.29 0.81 14.24
CA THR A 140 -3.72 -0.49 13.72
C THR A 140 -5.06 -0.97 14.23
N SER A 141 -5.59 -0.44 15.33
CA SER A 141 -6.79 -0.88 16.05
C SER A 141 -7.88 -1.52 15.14
N ILE A 142 -8.57 -0.71 14.34
CA ILE A 142 -9.61 -1.19 13.40
C ILE A 142 -9.07 -1.52 12.00
N ARG A 143 -7.84 -1.12 11.67
CA ARG A 143 -7.24 -1.34 10.36
C ARG A 143 -6.66 -2.74 10.23
N SER A 144 -6.17 -3.33 11.33
CA SER A 144 -5.74 -4.73 11.39
C SER A 144 -6.94 -5.66 11.20
N ALA A 145 -6.77 -6.71 10.43
CA ALA A 145 -7.81 -7.74 10.26
C ALA A 145 -8.01 -8.55 11.55
N SER A 146 -6.93 -8.89 12.27
CA SER A 146 -6.97 -9.78 13.43
C SER A 146 -5.71 -9.64 14.31
N GLU A 147 -5.78 -10.24 15.50
CA GLU A 147 -4.64 -10.54 16.36
C GLU A 147 -3.91 -11.82 15.90
N ASN A 148 -4.58 -12.64 15.12
CA ASN A 148 -4.04 -13.88 14.57
C ASN A 148 -3.41 -13.61 13.20
N LYS A 149 -2.13 -13.96 13.05
CA LYS A 149 -1.37 -13.77 11.79
C LYS A 149 -1.97 -14.51 10.59
N ASP A 150 -2.58 -15.67 10.82
CA ASP A 150 -3.15 -16.50 9.75
C ASP A 150 -4.46 -15.89 9.22
N ASP A 151 -5.25 -15.28 10.09
CA ASP A 151 -6.42 -14.49 9.70
C ASP A 151 -6.00 -13.21 8.98
N VAL A 152 -4.99 -12.49 9.50
CA VAL A 152 -4.44 -11.31 8.80
C VAL A 152 -4.02 -11.71 7.39
N LEU A 153 -3.24 -12.78 7.24
CA LEU A 153 -2.81 -13.27 5.93
C LEU A 153 -4.00 -13.62 5.05
N LYS A 154 -4.95 -14.41 5.55
CA LYS A 154 -6.10 -14.92 4.81
C LYS A 154 -6.93 -13.80 4.21
N TYR A 155 -7.41 -12.88 5.03
CA TYR A 155 -8.34 -11.83 4.61
C TYR A 155 -7.66 -10.73 3.80
N THR A 156 -6.44 -10.34 4.17
CA THR A 156 -5.72 -9.31 3.41
C THR A 156 -5.19 -9.83 2.08
N ALA A 157 -4.85 -11.14 1.98
CA ALA A 157 -4.52 -11.76 0.70
C ALA A 157 -5.74 -11.83 -0.24
N ALA A 158 -6.93 -12.13 0.29
CA ALA A 158 -8.16 -12.09 -0.49
C ALA A 158 -8.44 -10.68 -1.03
N TYR A 159 -8.32 -9.65 -0.18
CA TYR A 159 -8.45 -8.24 -0.60
C TYR A 159 -7.42 -7.87 -1.68
N MET A 160 -6.14 -8.22 -1.47
CA MET A 160 -5.07 -7.97 -2.46
C MET A 160 -5.39 -8.63 -3.80
N ARG A 161 -5.84 -9.89 -3.80
CA ARG A 161 -6.25 -10.57 -5.04
C ARG A 161 -7.36 -9.78 -5.74
N GLY A 162 -8.39 -9.35 -5.00
CA GLY A 162 -9.47 -8.52 -5.55
C GLY A 162 -8.96 -7.22 -6.19
N LEU A 163 -8.02 -6.55 -5.56
CA LEU A 163 -7.37 -5.34 -6.12
C LEU A 163 -6.61 -5.67 -7.41
N GLN A 164 -5.73 -6.67 -7.39
CA GLN A 164 -4.82 -6.96 -8.49
C GLN A 164 -5.52 -7.61 -9.69
N ASP A 165 -6.52 -8.46 -9.47
CA ASP A 165 -7.33 -9.07 -10.54
C ASP A 165 -8.09 -8.01 -11.36
N PHE A 166 -8.38 -6.86 -10.76
CA PHE A 166 -9.05 -5.73 -11.42
C PHE A 166 -8.10 -4.56 -11.75
N GLY A 167 -6.80 -4.84 -11.81
CA GLY A 167 -5.80 -3.94 -12.37
C GLY A 167 -5.38 -2.79 -11.47
N LEU A 168 -5.54 -2.91 -10.14
CA LEU A 168 -5.03 -1.96 -9.17
C LEU A 168 -3.85 -2.56 -8.40
N ILE A 169 -2.71 -1.90 -8.41
CA ILE A 169 -1.52 -2.31 -7.66
C ILE A 169 -1.81 -2.19 -6.16
N ALA A 170 -1.53 -3.24 -5.40
CA ALA A 170 -1.64 -3.25 -3.95
C ALA A 170 -0.28 -2.96 -3.28
N THR A 171 -0.33 -2.36 -2.09
CA THR A 171 0.83 -2.14 -1.21
C THR A 171 0.60 -2.77 0.14
N LEU A 172 1.49 -3.62 0.57
CA LEU A 172 1.47 -4.09 1.96
C LEU A 172 2.07 -3.05 2.89
N LYS A 173 1.45 -2.82 4.04
CA LYS A 173 1.92 -1.86 5.04
C LYS A 173 1.57 -2.32 6.46
N HIS A 174 2.40 -1.95 7.44
CA HIS A 174 3.59 -1.10 7.38
C HIS A 174 4.82 -1.93 7.76
N PHE A 175 5.71 -2.21 6.80
CA PHE A 175 6.93 -2.97 7.12
C PHE A 175 7.82 -2.17 8.10
N PRO A 176 8.41 -2.77 9.14
CA PRO A 176 8.43 -4.20 9.49
C PRO A 176 7.29 -4.67 10.42
N GLY A 177 6.25 -3.90 10.63
CA GLY A 177 5.06 -4.24 11.41
C GLY A 177 4.77 -3.25 12.54
N ASP A 178 3.57 -2.66 12.53
CA ASP A 178 3.15 -1.55 13.41
C ASP A 178 2.04 -1.93 14.40
N GLY A 179 1.82 -3.17 14.72
CA GLY A 179 0.69 -3.59 15.56
C GLY A 179 0.95 -3.60 17.07
N TYR A 180 2.18 -3.35 17.53
CA TYR A 180 2.57 -3.55 18.93
C TYR A 180 2.84 -2.26 19.70
N THR A 181 2.96 -1.13 19.03
CA THR A 181 3.26 0.16 19.64
C THR A 181 2.01 0.92 20.08
N MET A 182 2.15 1.77 21.10
CA MET A 182 1.15 2.77 21.51
C MET A 182 1.39 4.14 20.86
N PHE A 183 2.43 4.29 20.08
CA PHE A 183 2.80 5.55 19.47
C PHE A 183 2.39 5.62 18.01
N ASP A 184 2.02 6.82 17.58
CA ASP A 184 1.78 7.10 16.16
C ASP A 184 3.11 7.33 15.45
N GLN A 185 3.44 6.47 14.49
CA GLN A 185 4.68 6.55 13.72
C GLN A 185 4.81 7.83 12.86
N HIS A 186 3.75 8.60 12.66
CA HIS A 186 3.81 9.89 11.98
C HIS A 186 4.32 11.00 12.91
N LEU A 187 4.25 10.81 14.23
CA LEU A 187 4.65 11.79 15.24
C LEU A 187 5.99 11.46 15.88
N THR A 188 6.31 10.18 16.00
CA THR A 188 7.56 9.69 16.59
C THR A 188 7.91 8.31 16.04
N THR A 189 9.19 7.98 16.00
CA THR A 189 9.61 6.62 15.61
C THR A 189 9.02 5.61 16.58
N SER A 190 8.23 4.71 16.07
CA SER A 190 7.69 3.59 16.84
C SER A 190 8.66 2.41 16.83
N CYS A 191 8.45 1.44 17.72
CA CYS A 191 9.32 0.29 17.87
C CYS A 191 8.50 -1.00 17.86
N ASN A 192 8.86 -1.93 16.99
CA ASN A 192 8.35 -3.29 17.03
C ASN A 192 9.21 -4.11 18.05
N PRO A 193 8.65 -4.48 19.20
CA PRO A 193 9.41 -5.07 20.31
C PRO A 193 9.64 -6.60 20.16
N LEU A 194 9.21 -7.19 19.07
CA LEU A 194 9.30 -8.63 18.87
C LEU A 194 10.75 -9.09 18.80
N THR A 195 11.04 -10.24 19.42
CA THR A 195 12.30 -10.94 19.20
C THR A 195 12.40 -11.40 17.75
N LYS A 196 13.62 -11.67 17.28
CA LYS A 196 13.86 -12.16 15.91
C LYS A 196 12.95 -13.35 15.57
N LYS A 197 12.89 -14.36 16.46
CA LYS A 197 12.06 -15.54 16.25
C LYS A 197 10.56 -15.19 16.16
N GLN A 198 10.07 -14.33 17.05
CA GLN A 198 8.66 -13.90 17.03
C GLN A 198 8.32 -13.16 15.75
N TRP A 199 9.22 -12.27 15.30
CA TRP A 199 9.03 -11.54 14.06
C TRP A 199 9.07 -12.46 12.84
N ASP A 200 10.06 -13.36 12.76
CA ASP A 200 10.19 -14.34 11.68
C ASP A 200 8.92 -15.22 11.56
N ASP A 201 8.38 -15.68 12.71
CA ASP A 201 7.21 -16.55 12.78
C ASP A 201 5.88 -15.79 12.54
N SER A 202 5.88 -14.46 12.52
CA SER A 202 4.69 -13.63 12.36
C SER A 202 4.77 -12.73 11.12
N TYR A 203 5.28 -11.52 11.24
CA TYR A 203 5.41 -10.57 10.13
C TYR A 203 6.29 -11.11 9.00
N GLY A 204 7.42 -11.71 9.33
CA GLY A 204 8.32 -12.34 8.35
C GLY A 204 7.60 -13.38 7.51
N TYR A 205 6.81 -14.23 8.17
CA TYR A 205 5.97 -15.23 7.49
C TYR A 205 4.92 -14.55 6.58
N ILE A 206 4.17 -13.55 7.08
CA ILE A 206 3.16 -12.83 6.30
C ILE A 206 3.80 -12.22 5.03
N TYR A 207 4.88 -11.45 5.18
CA TYR A 207 5.54 -10.82 4.04
C TYR A 207 6.07 -11.83 3.03
N GLN A 208 6.64 -12.97 3.50
CA GLN A 208 7.09 -14.04 2.61
C GLN A 208 5.93 -14.61 1.77
N GLN A 209 4.78 -14.89 2.40
CA GLN A 209 3.61 -15.41 1.69
C GLN A 209 3.13 -14.43 0.62
N PHE A 210 3.07 -13.13 0.94
CA PHE A 210 2.67 -12.13 -0.04
C PHE A 210 3.66 -11.95 -1.18
N ILE A 211 4.97 -12.03 -0.92
CA ILE A 211 6.01 -11.98 -1.95
C ILE A 211 5.83 -13.16 -2.91
N HIS A 212 5.62 -14.38 -2.39
CA HIS A 212 5.34 -15.56 -3.21
C HIS A 212 4.06 -15.41 -4.03
N ASN A 213 3.05 -14.74 -3.49
CA ASN A 213 1.76 -14.48 -4.16
C ASN A 213 1.79 -13.24 -5.06
N GLY A 214 2.95 -12.67 -5.31
CA GLY A 214 3.15 -11.65 -6.35
C GLY A 214 2.70 -10.23 -5.97
N VAL A 215 2.80 -9.86 -4.69
CA VAL A 215 2.66 -8.45 -4.29
C VAL A 215 3.67 -7.58 -5.03
N LYS A 216 3.27 -6.38 -5.40
CA LYS A 216 4.11 -5.47 -6.21
C LYS A 216 4.85 -4.45 -5.37
N VAL A 217 4.29 -4.03 -4.25
CA VAL A 217 4.82 -2.93 -3.43
C VAL A 217 4.72 -3.27 -1.94
N ILE A 218 5.74 -2.87 -1.19
CA ILE A 218 5.78 -2.91 0.27
C ILE A 218 6.15 -1.51 0.76
N MET A 219 5.38 -0.97 1.69
CA MET A 219 5.63 0.32 2.32
C MET A 219 6.43 0.12 3.61
N ALA A 220 7.64 0.67 3.66
CA ALA A 220 8.39 0.79 4.90
C ALA A 220 7.78 1.90 5.77
N GLY A 221 7.52 1.58 7.03
CA GLY A 221 7.05 2.54 8.03
C GLY A 221 8.20 3.20 8.78
N HIS A 222 7.88 4.19 9.61
CA HIS A 222 8.82 4.83 10.55
C HIS A 222 8.92 4.00 11.84
N ILE A 223 9.34 2.74 11.70
CA ILE A 223 9.29 1.72 12.74
C ILE A 223 10.66 1.09 12.87
N SER A 224 11.24 1.15 14.06
CA SER A 224 12.46 0.42 14.37
C SER A 224 12.17 -1.05 14.68
N LEU A 225 13.09 -1.93 14.30
CA LEU A 225 13.05 -3.36 14.59
C LEU A 225 14.38 -3.79 15.21
N PRO A 226 14.59 -3.57 16.53
CA PRO A 226 15.87 -3.84 17.20
C PRO A 226 16.33 -5.28 17.11
N ALA A 227 15.40 -6.22 16.89
CA ALA A 227 15.73 -7.63 16.67
C ALA A 227 16.60 -7.90 15.42
N TYR A 228 16.66 -6.95 14.48
CA TYR A 228 17.44 -7.05 13.24
C TYR A 228 18.48 -5.94 13.09
N ASP A 229 18.21 -4.77 13.63
CA ASP A 229 19.13 -3.64 13.61
C ASP A 229 19.02 -2.87 14.94
N GLU A 230 20.12 -2.82 15.70
CA GLU A 230 20.18 -2.18 17.00
C GLU A 230 20.36 -0.65 16.92
N LYS A 231 20.44 -0.07 15.72
CA LYS A 231 20.70 1.37 15.50
C LYS A 231 19.43 2.14 15.24
#